data_717525dc6074515e10817504b667ed0f
#
_entry.id   717525dc6074515e10817504b667ed0f
#
_cell.length_a   1.000
_cell.length_b   1.000
_cell.length_c   1.000
_cell.angle_alpha   90.00
_cell.angle_beta   90.00
_cell.angle_gamma   90.00
#
_symmetry.space_group_name_H-M   'P 1'
#
loop_
_entity.id
_entity.type
_entity.pdbx_description
1 polymer ?
#
loop_
_entity_poly.entity_id
_entity_poly.type
_entity_poly.pdbx_seq_one_letter_code
_entity_poly.pdbx_strand_id
1 'polypeptide(L)'
;MAVIILIGYRGVGKSTIASEIVKTLSKEHEITKISLDEKLADKIGNLQAFIKANGWDAFRDEETLLLKNLELSNQFYVIDCGGGIVEREENISLLKKLGKIFYIKAGVETIQKRLMTTHARLSLSGKESFFDEIKNVLERRNPLYIKSADFIIESDSLSIDECAKKIIEKL
;
A
#
# COMPACT_ATOMS: atom_id res chain seq x y z
N MET A 1 12.37 15.37 9.30
CA MET A 1 11.94 14.04 8.81
C MET A 1 10.47 14.11 8.40
N ALA A 2 10.13 13.74 7.20
CA ALA A 2 8.73 13.56 6.78
C ALA A 2 8.56 12.13 6.23
N VAL A 3 7.45 11.47 6.60
CA VAL A 3 7.14 10.12 6.15
C VAL A 3 5.78 10.14 5.48
N ILE A 4 5.76 9.77 4.20
CA ILE A 4 4.57 9.59 3.38
C ILE A 4 4.23 8.11 3.39
N ILE A 5 3.02 7.75 3.78
CA ILE A 5 2.57 6.37 3.87
C ILE A 5 1.44 6.16 2.89
N LEU A 6 1.60 5.23 1.95
CA LEU A 6 0.60 4.92 0.94
C LEU A 6 -0.13 3.63 1.29
N ILE A 7 -1.44 3.71 1.48
CA ILE A 7 -2.33 2.58 1.69
C ILE A 7 -3.36 2.47 0.56
N GLY A 8 -3.95 1.30 0.39
CA GLY A 8 -4.97 1.05 -0.63
C GLY A 8 -4.82 -0.35 -1.23
N TYR A 9 -5.80 -0.75 -2.02
CA TYR A 9 -5.84 -2.07 -2.62
C TYR A 9 -4.69 -2.29 -3.63
N ARG A 10 -4.38 -3.56 -3.93
CA ARG A 10 -3.43 -3.89 -5.02
C ARG A 10 -3.94 -3.34 -6.35
N GLY A 11 -3.04 -2.89 -7.22
CA GLY A 11 -3.40 -2.34 -8.53
C GLY A 11 -3.90 -0.89 -8.54
N VAL A 12 -4.02 -0.22 -7.39
CA VAL A 12 -4.39 1.22 -7.37
C VAL A 12 -3.24 2.16 -7.78
N GLY A 13 -2.00 1.64 -7.87
CA GLY A 13 -0.84 2.40 -8.34
C GLY A 13 0.09 2.92 -7.25
N LYS A 14 -0.02 2.46 -5.99
CA LYS A 14 0.83 2.92 -4.87
C LYS A 14 2.32 2.91 -5.17
N SER A 15 2.85 1.78 -5.65
CA SER A 15 4.29 1.62 -5.91
C SER A 15 4.80 2.56 -7.01
N THR A 16 3.97 2.82 -8.02
CA THR A 16 4.28 3.76 -9.11
C THR A 16 4.23 5.20 -8.62
N ILE A 17 3.20 5.55 -7.84
CA ILE A 17 3.07 6.87 -7.20
C ILE A 17 4.24 7.12 -6.24
N ALA A 18 4.61 6.12 -5.42
CA ALA A 18 5.76 6.21 -4.53
C ALA A 18 7.05 6.53 -5.29
N SER A 19 7.27 5.85 -6.42
CA SER A 19 8.46 6.09 -7.26
C SER A 19 8.45 7.48 -7.89
N GLU A 20 7.29 8.02 -8.31
CA GLU A 20 7.18 9.37 -8.85
C GLU A 20 7.39 10.44 -7.77
N ILE A 21 6.90 10.22 -6.54
CA ILE A 21 7.18 11.11 -5.39
C ILE A 21 8.68 11.16 -5.12
N VAL A 22 9.34 10.01 -5.05
CA VAL A 22 10.80 9.95 -4.83
C VAL A 22 11.54 10.70 -5.94
N LYS A 23 11.22 10.45 -7.21
CA LYS A 23 11.83 11.12 -8.36
C LYS A 23 11.66 12.65 -8.29
N THR A 24 10.50 13.12 -7.84
CA THR A 24 10.20 14.55 -7.74
C THR A 24 10.98 15.20 -6.60
N LEU A 25 10.96 14.61 -5.40
CA LEU A 25 11.55 15.19 -4.19
C LEU A 25 13.06 14.95 -4.06
N SER A 26 13.62 13.94 -4.75
CA SER A 26 15.06 13.64 -4.70
C SER A 26 15.95 14.74 -5.28
N LYS A 27 15.36 15.74 -5.94
CA LYS A 27 16.07 16.92 -6.44
C LYS A 27 16.49 17.87 -5.31
N GLU A 28 15.77 17.86 -4.21
CA GLU A 28 15.94 18.81 -3.10
C GLU A 28 16.17 18.12 -1.74
N HIS A 29 15.83 16.84 -1.63
CA HIS A 29 15.86 16.08 -0.39
C HIS A 29 16.47 14.70 -0.57
N GLU A 30 17.13 14.21 0.48
CA GLU A 30 17.46 12.80 0.59
C GLU A 30 16.16 12.04 0.96
N ILE A 31 15.70 11.17 0.06
CA ILE A 31 14.43 10.46 0.18
C ILE A 31 14.59 8.99 -0.19
N THR A 32 14.00 8.12 0.61
CA THR A 32 14.04 6.67 0.40
C THR A 32 12.63 6.09 0.26
N LYS A 33 12.43 5.26 -0.77
CA LYS A 33 11.25 4.42 -0.90
C LYS A 33 11.43 3.13 -0.11
N ILE A 34 10.41 2.78 0.68
CA ILE A 34 10.31 1.49 1.38
C ILE A 34 9.06 0.77 0.89
N SER A 35 9.22 -0.40 0.29
CA SER A 35 8.13 -1.33 0.02
C SER A 35 8.06 -2.35 1.16
N LEU A 36 6.95 -2.38 1.90
CA LEU A 36 6.79 -3.35 2.99
C LEU A 36 6.69 -4.78 2.46
N ASP A 37 6.04 -4.99 1.29
CA ASP A 37 5.94 -6.31 0.67
C ASP A 37 7.32 -6.83 0.24
N GLU A 38 8.21 -5.97 -0.30
CA GLU A 38 9.59 -6.35 -0.64
C GLU A 38 10.39 -6.70 0.62
N LYS A 39 10.32 -5.86 1.67
CA LYS A 39 10.99 -6.15 2.95
C LYS A 39 10.51 -7.45 3.60
N LEU A 40 9.21 -7.75 3.48
CA LEU A 40 8.67 -9.03 3.94
C LEU A 40 9.21 -10.19 3.10
N ALA A 41 9.24 -10.03 1.77
CA ALA A 41 9.78 -11.07 0.88
C ALA A 41 11.27 -11.34 1.15
N ASP A 42 12.05 -10.32 1.46
CA ASP A 42 13.46 -10.48 1.87
C ASP A 42 13.59 -11.29 3.17
N LYS A 43 12.64 -11.14 4.10
CA LYS A 43 12.65 -11.80 5.40
C LYS A 43 12.11 -13.23 5.35
N ILE A 44 10.95 -13.44 4.72
CA ILE A 44 10.20 -14.71 4.77
C ILE A 44 10.15 -15.45 3.43
N GLY A 45 10.78 -14.91 2.39
CA GLY A 45 10.79 -15.49 1.05
C GLY A 45 9.50 -15.24 0.28
N ASN A 46 9.06 -16.23 -0.48
CA ASN A 46 7.84 -16.12 -1.28
C ASN A 46 6.60 -15.94 -0.40
N LEU A 47 5.98 -14.75 -0.47
CA LEU A 47 4.84 -14.38 0.37
C LEU A 47 3.64 -15.31 0.20
N GLN A 48 3.33 -15.73 -1.03
CA GLN A 48 2.21 -16.65 -1.31
C GLN A 48 2.45 -18.04 -0.72
N ALA A 49 3.67 -18.55 -0.87
CA ALA A 49 4.05 -19.84 -0.28
C ALA A 49 3.99 -19.77 1.25
N PHE A 50 4.44 -18.67 1.86
CA PHE A 50 4.36 -18.46 3.30
C PHE A 50 2.90 -18.44 3.77
N ILE A 51 2.01 -17.69 3.12
CA ILE A 51 0.58 -17.61 3.46
C ILE A 51 -0.09 -18.97 3.32
N LYS A 52 0.24 -19.72 2.26
CA LYS A 52 -0.31 -21.07 2.04
C LYS A 52 0.09 -22.04 3.13
N ALA A 53 1.32 -21.94 3.63
CA ALA A 53 1.87 -22.84 4.66
C ALA A 53 1.43 -22.45 6.08
N ASN A 54 1.35 -21.14 6.40
CA ASN A 54 1.20 -20.64 7.77
C ASN A 54 -0.11 -19.89 8.01
N GLY A 55 -0.85 -19.56 6.94
CA GLY A 55 -2.11 -18.80 7.01
C GLY A 55 -1.91 -17.27 7.01
N TRP A 56 -3.03 -16.57 6.87
CA TRP A 56 -3.06 -15.11 6.82
C TRP A 56 -2.69 -14.46 8.17
N ASP A 57 -3.07 -15.06 9.29
CA ASP A 57 -2.78 -14.51 10.63
C ASP A 57 -1.27 -14.44 10.88
N ALA A 58 -0.55 -15.52 10.56
CA ALA A 58 0.90 -15.54 10.65
C ALA A 58 1.56 -14.49 9.72
N PHE A 59 1.02 -14.29 8.53
CA PHE A 59 1.48 -13.24 7.62
C PHE A 59 1.27 -11.84 8.21
N ARG A 60 0.10 -11.58 8.82
CA ARG A 60 -0.19 -10.32 9.51
C ARG A 60 0.70 -10.10 10.73
N ASP A 61 1.09 -11.18 11.42
CA ASP A 61 2.09 -11.09 12.51
C ASP A 61 3.43 -10.59 11.99
N GLU A 62 3.88 -11.09 10.84
CA GLU A 62 5.11 -10.65 10.20
C GLU A 62 5.04 -9.19 9.72
N GLU A 63 3.91 -8.73 9.16
CA GLU A 63 3.69 -7.32 8.84
C GLU A 63 3.81 -6.43 10.08
N THR A 64 3.18 -6.82 11.19
CA THR A 64 3.22 -6.08 12.45
C THR A 64 4.64 -6.03 13.01
N LEU A 65 5.33 -7.16 12.99
CA LEU A 65 6.72 -7.25 13.48
C LEU A 65 7.67 -6.40 12.63
N LEU A 66 7.48 -6.38 11.31
CA LEU A 66 8.25 -5.53 10.41
C LEU A 66 8.06 -4.04 10.76
N LEU A 67 6.82 -3.59 10.98
CA LEU A 67 6.53 -2.20 11.35
C LEU A 67 7.13 -1.83 12.72
N LYS A 68 7.10 -2.72 13.70
CA LYS A 68 7.69 -2.49 15.02
C LYS A 68 9.21 -2.29 14.97
N ASN A 69 9.86 -2.98 14.04
CA ASN A 69 11.31 -2.95 13.87
C ASN A 69 11.78 -2.03 12.73
N LEU A 70 10.88 -1.21 12.18
CA LEU A 70 11.23 -0.29 11.11
C LEU A 70 11.99 0.91 11.66
N GLU A 71 13.30 0.92 11.43
CA GLU A 71 14.17 2.03 11.80
C GLU A 71 14.23 3.06 10.66
N LEU A 72 13.94 4.32 11.00
CA LEU A 72 13.98 5.46 10.08
C LEU A 72 14.99 6.49 10.61
N SER A 73 15.90 6.94 9.75
CA SER A 73 16.83 8.04 10.03
C SER A 73 16.15 9.42 9.82
N ASN A 74 16.92 10.51 9.96
CA ASN A 74 16.40 11.87 9.79
C ASN A 74 16.32 12.32 8.32
N GLN A 75 15.68 11.54 7.46
CA GLN A 75 15.43 11.88 6.06
C GLN A 75 13.95 11.74 5.69
N PHE A 76 13.62 11.94 4.42
CA PHE A 76 12.27 11.70 3.91
C PHE A 76 12.08 10.24 3.54
N TYR A 77 10.88 9.72 3.79
CA TYR A 77 10.50 8.36 3.40
C TYR A 77 9.16 8.32 2.69
N VAL A 78 9.06 7.44 1.69
CA VAL A 78 7.79 7.02 1.10
C VAL A 78 7.62 5.53 1.38
N ILE A 79 6.65 5.18 2.20
CA ILE A 79 6.34 3.80 2.58
C ILE A 79 5.15 3.32 1.75
N ASP A 80 5.40 2.32 0.89
CA ASP A 80 4.37 1.60 0.14
C ASP A 80 3.93 0.38 0.93
N CYS A 81 2.68 0.37 1.39
CA CYS A 81 2.13 -0.68 2.22
C CYS A 81 1.40 -1.75 1.41
N GLY A 82 1.45 -2.99 1.86
CA GLY A 82 0.59 -4.06 1.38
C GLY A 82 -0.90 -3.73 1.54
N GLY A 83 -1.74 -4.24 0.62
CA GLY A 83 -3.17 -3.88 0.60
C GLY A 83 -3.95 -4.33 1.84
N GLY A 84 -3.47 -5.29 2.59
CA GLY A 84 -4.12 -5.78 3.81
C GLY A 84 -3.60 -5.19 5.12
N ILE A 85 -2.69 -4.22 5.06
CA ILE A 85 -2.07 -3.60 6.24
C ILE A 85 -3.10 -3.04 7.24
N VAL A 86 -4.26 -2.60 6.74
CA VAL A 86 -5.35 -2.00 7.51
C VAL A 86 -6.22 -3.00 8.26
N GLU A 87 -6.03 -4.30 8.05
CA GLU A 87 -6.82 -5.35 8.72
C GLU A 87 -6.43 -5.52 10.19
N ARG A 88 -5.29 -4.95 10.63
CA ARG A 88 -4.90 -4.88 12.04
C ARG A 88 -4.83 -3.43 12.52
N GLU A 89 -5.58 -3.11 13.56
CA GLU A 89 -5.61 -1.78 14.16
C GLU A 89 -4.24 -1.39 14.76
N GLU A 90 -3.48 -2.37 15.23
CA GLU A 90 -2.10 -2.18 15.70
C GLU A 90 -1.19 -1.63 14.59
N ASN A 91 -1.30 -2.15 13.36
CA ASN A 91 -0.51 -1.66 12.22
C ASN A 91 -0.83 -0.19 11.93
N ILE A 92 -2.13 0.17 11.96
CA ILE A 92 -2.55 1.56 11.74
C ILE A 92 -2.02 2.47 12.82
N SER A 93 -2.05 2.02 14.09
CA SER A 93 -1.52 2.78 15.22
C SER A 93 0.00 3.01 15.08
N LEU A 94 0.74 2.03 14.58
CA LEU A 94 2.17 2.16 14.28
C LEU A 94 2.42 3.12 13.13
N LEU A 95 1.70 2.99 12.03
CA LEU A 95 1.82 3.86 10.85
C LEU A 95 1.52 5.33 11.18
N LYS A 96 0.47 5.60 11.96
CA LYS A 96 0.12 6.97 12.40
C LYS A 96 1.21 7.64 13.24
N LYS A 97 2.04 6.87 13.95
CA LYS A 97 3.20 7.39 14.68
C LYS A 97 4.37 7.73 13.77
N LEU A 98 4.47 7.07 12.61
CA LEU A 98 5.55 7.27 11.66
C LEU A 98 5.34 8.50 10.77
N GLY A 99 4.11 8.74 10.27
CA GLY A 99 3.89 9.83 9.33
C GLY A 99 2.45 9.99 8.86
N LYS A 100 2.26 10.74 7.78
CA LYS A 100 0.96 11.02 7.17
C LYS A 100 0.52 9.87 6.26
N ILE A 101 -0.70 9.39 6.45
CA ILE A 101 -1.27 8.26 5.71
C ILE A 101 -2.16 8.77 4.58
N PHE A 102 -1.83 8.38 3.35
CA PHE A 102 -2.57 8.67 2.13
C PHE A 102 -3.24 7.41 1.61
N TYR A 103 -4.55 7.41 1.54
CA TYR A 103 -5.31 6.34 0.90
C TYR A 103 -5.42 6.61 -0.59
N ILE A 104 -4.78 5.76 -1.39
CA ILE A 104 -4.93 5.77 -2.84
C ILE A 104 -6.15 4.94 -3.19
N LYS A 105 -7.23 5.61 -3.61
CA LYS A 105 -8.52 5.00 -3.87
C LYS A 105 -8.78 4.91 -5.37
N ALA A 106 -9.30 3.77 -5.82
CA ALA A 106 -9.78 3.56 -7.16
C ALA A 106 -11.03 2.67 -7.14
N GLY A 107 -11.86 2.80 -8.17
CA GLY A 107 -13.03 1.93 -8.37
C GLY A 107 -12.66 0.53 -8.82
N VAL A 108 -13.57 -0.43 -8.64
CA VAL A 108 -13.39 -1.85 -8.98
C VAL A 108 -12.97 -2.02 -10.44
N GLU A 109 -13.63 -1.32 -11.36
CA GLU A 109 -13.35 -1.39 -12.80
C GLU A 109 -11.93 -0.92 -13.16
N THR A 110 -11.50 0.18 -12.56
CA THR A 110 -10.15 0.72 -12.73
C THR A 110 -9.09 -0.26 -12.22
N ILE A 111 -9.31 -0.83 -11.04
CA ILE A 111 -8.42 -1.82 -10.44
C ILE A 111 -8.34 -3.07 -11.30
N GLN A 112 -9.49 -3.59 -11.74
CA GLN A 112 -9.56 -4.76 -12.62
C GLN A 112 -8.76 -4.52 -13.90
N LYS A 113 -9.02 -3.39 -14.59
CA LYS A 113 -8.32 -3.02 -15.81
C LYS A 113 -6.80 -2.97 -15.62
N ARG A 114 -6.34 -2.32 -14.54
CA ARG A 114 -4.91 -2.19 -14.22
C ARG A 114 -4.26 -3.55 -13.91
N LEU A 115 -4.94 -4.40 -13.15
CA LEU A 115 -4.42 -5.73 -12.81
C LEU A 115 -4.40 -6.68 -14.02
N MET A 116 -5.35 -6.59 -14.94
CA MET A 116 -5.34 -7.38 -16.17
C MET A 116 -4.17 -7.04 -17.08
N THR A 117 -3.74 -5.78 -17.12
CA THR A 117 -2.60 -5.34 -17.94
C THR A 117 -1.24 -5.73 -17.36
N THR A 118 -1.12 -5.87 -16.05
CA THR A 118 0.17 -6.16 -15.37
C THR A 118 0.47 -7.65 -15.19
N HIS A 119 -0.31 -8.56 -15.77
CA HIS A 119 -0.18 -10.01 -15.56
C HIS A 119 -0.23 -10.47 -14.08
N ALA A 120 -0.59 -9.62 -13.16
CA ALA A 120 -0.76 -9.93 -11.74
C ALA A 120 -2.07 -10.72 -11.51
N ARG A 121 -2.17 -11.88 -12.13
CA ARG A 121 -3.39 -12.61 -12.49
C ARG A 121 -3.76 -13.71 -11.55
N LEU A 122 -3.75 -13.62 -10.31
CA LEU A 122 -4.27 -14.75 -9.53
C LEU A 122 -5.44 -14.28 -8.68
N SER A 123 -6.63 -14.79 -8.99
CA SER A 123 -7.72 -14.90 -8.03
C SER A 123 -7.16 -15.53 -6.76
N LEU A 124 -7.30 -14.86 -5.64
CA LEU A 124 -6.82 -15.36 -4.35
C LEU A 124 -7.72 -16.49 -3.83
N SER A 125 -8.97 -16.59 -4.32
CA SER A 125 -9.97 -17.55 -3.85
C SER A 125 -10.28 -18.68 -4.83
N GLY A 126 -10.00 -18.51 -6.12
CA GLY A 126 -10.24 -19.54 -7.15
C GLY A 126 -11.71 -19.93 -7.42
N LYS A 127 -12.67 -19.34 -6.70
CA LYS A 127 -14.10 -19.70 -6.74
C LYS A 127 -15.02 -18.58 -7.24
N GLU A 128 -14.58 -17.34 -7.17
CA GLU A 128 -15.35 -16.16 -7.58
C GLU A 128 -14.78 -15.57 -8.87
N SER A 129 -15.59 -14.79 -9.60
CA SER A 129 -15.06 -14.01 -10.70
C SER A 129 -14.04 -13.00 -10.16
N PHE A 130 -13.02 -12.69 -10.94
CA PHE A 130 -11.98 -11.73 -10.53
C PHE A 130 -12.55 -10.35 -10.16
N PHE A 131 -13.66 -9.96 -10.81
CA PHE A 131 -14.39 -8.73 -10.49
C PHE A 131 -15.04 -8.80 -9.10
N ASP A 132 -15.74 -9.90 -8.81
CA ASP A 132 -16.43 -10.11 -7.53
C ASP A 132 -15.43 -10.18 -6.37
N GLU A 133 -14.28 -10.82 -6.57
CA GLU A 133 -13.20 -10.84 -5.59
C GLU A 133 -12.74 -9.41 -5.22
N ILE A 134 -12.44 -8.57 -6.24
CA ILE A 134 -12.03 -7.18 -6.00
C ILE A 134 -13.13 -6.43 -5.25
N LYS A 135 -14.38 -6.55 -5.69
CA LYS A 135 -15.53 -5.89 -5.10
C LYS A 135 -15.70 -6.26 -3.63
N ASN A 136 -15.75 -7.57 -3.32
CA ASN A 136 -15.93 -8.07 -1.97
C ASN A 136 -14.82 -7.63 -1.01
N VAL A 137 -13.57 -7.67 -1.47
CA VAL A 137 -12.44 -7.21 -0.65
C VAL A 137 -12.48 -5.70 -0.44
N LEU A 138 -12.84 -4.90 -1.46
CA LEU A 138 -12.97 -3.46 -1.32
C LEU A 138 -14.12 -3.07 -0.41
N GLU A 139 -15.28 -3.70 -0.49
CA GLU A 139 -16.41 -3.44 0.41
C GLU A 139 -16.01 -3.64 1.87
N ARG A 140 -15.22 -4.67 2.17
CA ARG A 140 -14.71 -4.93 3.51
C ARG A 140 -13.63 -3.95 3.96
N ARG A 141 -12.67 -3.60 3.07
CA ARG A 141 -11.50 -2.80 3.42
C ARG A 141 -11.68 -1.29 3.27
N ASN A 142 -12.57 -0.82 2.42
CA ASN A 142 -12.80 0.61 2.22
C ASN A 142 -13.07 1.38 3.51
N PRO A 143 -13.95 0.93 4.41
CA PRO A 143 -14.15 1.61 5.69
C PRO A 143 -12.87 1.69 6.53
N LEU A 144 -12.03 0.65 6.47
CA LEU A 144 -10.76 0.61 7.19
C LEU A 144 -9.74 1.60 6.59
N TYR A 145 -9.62 1.65 5.25
CA TYR A 145 -8.75 2.62 4.59
C TYR A 145 -9.16 4.05 4.91
N ILE A 146 -10.47 4.36 4.82
CA ILE A 146 -11.01 5.70 5.10
C ILE A 146 -10.74 6.10 6.55
N LYS A 147 -11.00 5.21 7.52
CA LYS A 147 -10.76 5.46 8.95
C LYS A 147 -9.27 5.68 9.27
N SER A 148 -8.40 5.06 8.49
CA SER A 148 -6.95 5.06 8.74
C SER A 148 -6.25 6.26 8.14
N ALA A 149 -6.75 6.80 7.04
CA ALA A 149 -6.09 7.81 6.23
C ALA A 149 -6.26 9.23 6.79
N ASP A 150 -5.20 10.03 6.67
CA ASP A 150 -5.26 11.48 6.86
C ASP A 150 -5.78 12.18 5.59
N PHE A 151 -5.47 11.62 4.41
CA PHE A 151 -5.89 12.14 3.11
C PHE A 151 -6.31 11.02 2.16
N ILE A 152 -7.29 11.30 1.31
CA ILE A 152 -7.76 10.38 0.26
C ILE A 152 -7.40 10.97 -1.11
N ILE A 153 -6.77 10.16 -1.96
CA ILE A 153 -6.42 10.50 -3.33
C ILE A 153 -7.25 9.61 -4.27
N GLU A 154 -8.25 10.19 -4.92
CA GLU A 154 -9.07 9.50 -5.93
C GLU A 154 -8.25 9.36 -7.21
N SER A 155 -7.81 8.14 -7.54
CA SER A 155 -6.86 7.89 -8.63
C SER A 155 -7.50 7.43 -9.94
N ASP A 156 -8.84 7.38 -10.01
CA ASP A 156 -9.54 6.93 -11.22
C ASP A 156 -9.31 7.84 -12.42
N SER A 157 -9.35 9.15 -12.18
CA SER A 157 -9.24 10.20 -13.20
C SER A 157 -7.91 10.95 -13.22
N LEU A 158 -6.99 10.57 -12.35
CA LEU A 158 -5.69 11.23 -12.20
C LEU A 158 -4.57 10.40 -12.82
N SER A 159 -3.62 11.07 -13.44
CA SER A 159 -2.33 10.49 -13.78
C SER A 159 -1.48 10.23 -12.53
N ILE A 160 -0.44 9.43 -12.68
CA ILE A 160 0.52 9.15 -11.58
C ILE A 160 1.18 10.45 -11.09
N ASP A 161 1.57 11.33 -12.01
CA ASP A 161 2.18 12.62 -11.71
C ASP A 161 1.23 13.55 -10.93
N GLU A 162 -0.05 13.61 -11.33
CA GLU A 162 -1.07 14.37 -10.61
C GLU A 162 -1.34 13.82 -9.21
N CYS A 163 -1.38 12.50 -9.05
CA CYS A 163 -1.49 11.86 -7.73
C CYS A 163 -0.30 12.23 -6.84
N ALA A 164 0.93 12.12 -7.37
CA ALA A 164 2.15 12.47 -6.64
C ALA A 164 2.17 13.94 -6.21
N LYS A 165 1.82 14.87 -7.12
CA LYS A 165 1.71 16.30 -6.80
C LYS A 165 0.73 16.58 -5.68
N LYS A 166 -0.49 16.03 -5.75
CA LYS A 166 -1.51 16.18 -4.71
C LYS A 166 -1.03 15.68 -3.33
N ILE A 167 -0.22 14.63 -3.29
CA ILE A 167 0.36 14.11 -2.06
C ILE A 167 1.43 15.08 -1.53
N ILE A 168 2.34 15.53 -2.39
CA ILE A 168 3.42 16.45 -2.03
C ILE A 168 2.87 17.78 -1.49
N GLU A 169 1.81 18.31 -2.10
CA GLU A 169 1.14 19.55 -1.65
C GLU A 169 0.53 19.45 -0.22
N LYS A 170 0.44 18.24 0.34
CA LYS A 170 -0.10 18.01 1.70
C LYS A 170 0.99 17.79 2.76
N LEU A 171 2.27 17.87 2.37
CA LEU A 171 3.38 17.72 3.31
C LEU A 171 3.56 18.96 4.16
#